data_3922db8f220d4dba8f77689bf8746c46
#
_entry.id   3922db8f220d4dba8f77689bf8746c46
#
_cell.length_a   1.000
_cell.length_b   1.000
_cell.length_c   1.000
_cell.angle_alpha   90.00
_cell.angle_beta   90.00
_cell.angle_gamma   90.00
#
_symmetry.space_group_name_H-M   'P 1'
#
loop_
_entity.id
_entity.type
_entity.pdbx_description
1 polymer ?
#
loop_
_entity_poly.entity_id
_entity_poly.type
_entity_poly.pdbx_seq_one_letter_code
_entity_poly.pdbx_strand_id
1 'polypeptide(L)'
;MENVIIRNETPKDYRAVEELTREAFWNVYKPGADEHYFVHTMRSHPDFIPELAFVLEMDGEIIGNIMYTKAWLEDEQGERKEILSFGPLCVAPEYQRQKLGKLLIEHSFEAARKMGYDVNINFGNPGNYVSRGFVSCKRKNVSFVRWGNYPTALLVAELVPNALDGRSFMYIPSTAADCCDDTEAVEIFDSNFPEKEKKWMPSQEEFYIYSHSSVVR
;
A
#
# COMPACT_ATOMS: atom_id res chain seq x y z
N MET A 1 0.66 15.59 -20.78
CA MET A 1 -0.50 15.25 -19.93
C MET A 1 -0.94 16.57 -19.32
N GLU A 2 -1.87 17.22 -20.01
CA GLU A 2 -2.45 18.48 -19.56
C GLU A 2 -3.51 18.14 -18.51
N ASN A 3 -3.49 18.83 -17.37
CA ASN A 3 -4.46 18.75 -16.27
C ASN A 3 -4.39 17.53 -15.28
N VAL A 4 -3.24 16.95 -15.04
CA VAL A 4 -3.08 15.99 -13.94
C VAL A 4 -2.76 16.75 -12.65
N ILE A 5 -3.58 16.56 -11.62
CA ILE A 5 -3.46 17.20 -10.31
C ILE A 5 -3.33 16.13 -9.23
N ILE A 6 -2.39 16.30 -8.29
CA ILE A 6 -2.36 15.52 -7.05
C ILE A 6 -2.78 16.44 -5.91
N ARG A 7 -3.79 15.99 -5.16
CA ARG A 7 -4.30 16.71 -3.98
C ARG A 7 -4.69 15.74 -2.88
N ASN A 8 -4.87 16.24 -1.67
CA ASN A 8 -5.41 15.40 -0.61
C ASN A 8 -6.84 14.94 -0.94
N GLU A 9 -7.14 13.73 -0.50
CA GLU A 9 -8.49 13.17 -0.52
C GLU A 9 -9.41 14.02 0.38
N THR A 10 -10.66 14.16 -0.04
CA THR A 10 -11.72 14.80 0.75
C THR A 10 -12.93 13.86 0.86
N PRO A 11 -13.87 14.09 1.82
CA PRO A 11 -15.05 13.23 1.94
C PRO A 11 -15.90 13.12 0.65
N LYS A 12 -15.80 14.07 -0.26
CA LYS A 12 -16.50 14.02 -1.56
C LYS A 12 -15.92 12.99 -2.51
N ASP A 13 -14.66 12.61 -2.30
CA ASP A 13 -13.92 11.68 -3.16
C ASP A 13 -14.11 10.21 -2.73
N TYR A 14 -14.58 9.97 -1.50
CA TYR A 14 -14.58 8.64 -0.88
C TYR A 14 -15.19 7.57 -1.76
N ARG A 15 -16.38 7.84 -2.32
CA ARG A 15 -17.05 6.87 -3.18
C ARG A 15 -16.28 6.63 -4.48
N ALA A 16 -15.77 7.67 -5.11
CA ALA A 16 -14.97 7.54 -6.33
C ALA A 16 -13.67 6.75 -6.08
N VAL A 17 -13.02 6.96 -4.92
CA VAL A 17 -11.83 6.20 -4.52
C VAL A 17 -12.16 4.73 -4.25
N GLU A 18 -13.29 4.42 -3.63
CA GLU A 18 -13.75 3.04 -3.42
C GLU A 18 -14.02 2.33 -4.76
N GLU A 19 -14.73 2.99 -5.68
CA GLU A 19 -15.00 2.46 -7.02
C GLU A 19 -13.70 2.25 -7.81
N LEU A 20 -12.82 3.24 -7.84
CA LEU A 20 -11.51 3.15 -8.48
C LEU A 20 -10.68 2.00 -7.91
N THR A 21 -10.63 1.87 -6.58
CA THR A 21 -9.85 0.83 -5.92
C THR A 21 -10.42 -0.55 -6.27
N ARG A 22 -11.74 -0.69 -6.23
CA ARG A 22 -12.41 -1.94 -6.65
C ARG A 22 -12.06 -2.32 -8.09
N GLU A 23 -12.14 -1.37 -9.03
CA GLU A 23 -11.79 -1.61 -10.43
C GLU A 23 -10.33 -2.02 -10.61
N ALA A 24 -9.42 -1.33 -9.95
CA ALA A 24 -7.98 -1.54 -10.10
C ALA A 24 -7.50 -2.89 -9.54
N PHE A 25 -8.18 -3.41 -8.50
CA PHE A 25 -7.80 -4.65 -7.82
C PHE A 25 -8.68 -5.86 -8.15
N TRP A 26 -9.77 -5.67 -8.93
CA TRP A 26 -10.71 -6.76 -9.22
C TRP A 26 -10.03 -7.93 -9.93
N ASN A 27 -10.09 -9.11 -9.29
CA ASN A 27 -9.44 -10.34 -9.74
C ASN A 27 -7.90 -10.29 -9.83
N VAL A 28 -7.23 -9.32 -9.18
CA VAL A 28 -5.77 -9.19 -9.25
C VAL A 28 -5.08 -10.17 -8.29
N TYR A 29 -5.46 -10.17 -7.02
CA TYR A 29 -4.80 -10.98 -5.99
C TYR A 29 -5.62 -12.19 -5.55
N LYS A 30 -6.93 -12.12 -5.73
CA LYS A 30 -7.91 -13.19 -5.49
C LYS A 30 -9.10 -12.99 -6.42
N PRO A 31 -10.01 -13.97 -6.56
CA PRO A 31 -11.30 -13.73 -7.21
C PRO A 31 -12.10 -12.66 -6.47
N GLY A 32 -12.45 -11.57 -7.15
CA GLY A 32 -13.00 -10.36 -6.52
C GLY A 32 -11.91 -9.40 -6.04
N ALA A 33 -12.22 -8.59 -5.04
CA ALA A 33 -11.32 -7.66 -4.36
C ALA A 33 -11.84 -7.36 -2.94
N ASP A 34 -10.97 -6.95 -2.03
CA ASP A 34 -11.29 -6.43 -0.70
C ASP A 34 -10.66 -5.04 -0.43
N GLU A 35 -9.78 -4.59 -1.31
CA GLU A 35 -9.06 -3.34 -1.13
C GLU A 35 -10.00 -2.12 -1.10
N HIS A 36 -11.16 -2.17 -1.75
CA HIS A 36 -12.16 -1.11 -1.68
C HIS A 36 -12.86 -1.05 -0.32
N TYR A 37 -13.03 -2.20 0.35
CA TYR A 37 -13.49 -2.24 1.74
C TYR A 37 -12.40 -1.73 2.69
N PHE A 38 -11.14 -2.07 2.42
CA PHE A 38 -10.00 -1.57 3.16
C PHE A 38 -9.91 -0.03 3.12
N VAL A 39 -10.03 0.62 1.95
CA VAL A 39 -10.02 2.10 1.90
C VAL A 39 -11.21 2.71 2.63
N HIS A 40 -12.38 2.05 2.61
CA HIS A 40 -13.56 2.50 3.34
C HIS A 40 -13.31 2.53 4.85
N THR A 41 -12.84 1.43 5.41
CA THR A 41 -12.63 1.25 6.85
C THR A 41 -11.40 1.98 7.37
N MET A 42 -10.34 2.06 6.58
CA MET A 42 -9.08 2.71 6.94
C MET A 42 -9.27 4.15 7.42
N ARG A 43 -10.17 4.91 6.80
CA ARG A 43 -10.43 6.32 7.13
C ARG A 43 -10.86 6.55 8.59
N SER A 44 -11.39 5.54 9.24
CA SER A 44 -11.75 5.58 10.68
C SER A 44 -10.72 4.91 11.59
N HIS A 45 -9.67 4.31 11.04
CA HIS A 45 -8.64 3.62 11.81
C HIS A 45 -7.67 4.62 12.49
N PRO A 46 -7.27 4.40 13.77
CA PRO A 46 -6.39 5.32 14.50
C PRO A 46 -5.00 5.50 13.88
N ASP A 47 -4.54 4.54 13.08
CA ASP A 47 -3.25 4.61 12.39
C ASP A 47 -3.33 5.32 11.04
N PHE A 48 -4.52 5.65 10.56
CA PHE A 48 -4.68 6.36 9.29
C PHE A 48 -4.07 7.75 9.35
N ILE A 49 -3.41 8.17 8.26
CA ILE A 49 -2.75 9.48 8.15
C ILE A 49 -3.44 10.26 7.02
N PRO A 50 -4.50 11.03 7.32
CA PRO A 50 -5.27 11.75 6.31
C PRO A 50 -4.43 12.76 5.52
N GLU A 51 -3.38 13.32 6.11
CA GLU A 51 -2.46 14.25 5.45
C GLU A 51 -1.65 13.58 4.33
N LEU A 52 -1.56 12.25 4.34
CA LEU A 52 -0.89 11.45 3.31
C LEU A 52 -1.88 10.65 2.44
N ALA A 53 -3.17 10.90 2.56
CA ALA A 53 -4.17 10.37 1.63
C ALA A 53 -4.27 11.29 0.41
N PHE A 54 -3.78 10.82 -0.74
CA PHE A 54 -3.79 11.61 -1.97
C PHE A 54 -4.61 10.93 -3.06
N VAL A 55 -5.28 11.75 -3.84
CA VAL A 55 -5.91 11.38 -5.10
C VAL A 55 -5.16 12.01 -6.26
N LEU A 56 -5.16 11.32 -7.38
CA LEU A 56 -4.71 11.82 -8.66
C LEU A 56 -5.95 12.07 -9.50
N GLU A 57 -6.16 13.34 -9.83
CA GLU A 57 -7.30 13.81 -10.60
C GLU A 57 -6.85 14.22 -12.00
N MET A 58 -7.62 13.87 -13.01
CA MET A 58 -7.44 14.29 -14.39
C MET A 58 -8.79 14.70 -14.96
N ASP A 59 -8.87 15.95 -15.46
CA ASP A 59 -10.09 16.51 -16.05
C ASP A 59 -11.35 16.41 -15.16
N GLY A 60 -11.16 16.46 -13.82
CA GLY A 60 -12.22 16.38 -12.82
C GLY A 60 -12.57 14.96 -12.37
N GLU A 61 -11.94 13.95 -12.92
CA GLU A 61 -12.13 12.55 -12.54
C GLU A 61 -10.97 12.02 -11.68
N ILE A 62 -11.27 11.22 -10.65
CA ILE A 62 -10.27 10.54 -9.82
C ILE A 62 -9.78 9.30 -10.56
N ILE A 63 -8.52 9.31 -10.95
CA ILE A 63 -7.88 8.23 -11.71
C ILE A 63 -6.78 7.50 -10.95
N GLY A 64 -6.48 7.91 -9.72
CA GLY A 64 -5.52 7.23 -8.86
C GLY A 64 -5.65 7.66 -7.41
N ASN A 65 -5.21 6.80 -6.50
CA ASN A 65 -5.11 7.13 -5.08
C ASN A 65 -3.94 6.42 -4.41
N ILE A 66 -3.50 6.97 -3.29
CA ILE A 66 -2.56 6.37 -2.34
C ILE A 66 -2.98 6.77 -0.93
N MET A 67 -2.99 5.82 0.00
CA MET A 67 -3.33 6.05 1.41
C MET A 67 -2.24 5.48 2.30
N TYR A 68 -2.08 6.06 3.49
CA TYR A 68 -1.03 5.68 4.42
C TYR A 68 -1.56 5.36 5.81
N THR A 69 -0.91 4.41 6.45
CA THR A 69 -1.03 4.14 7.88
C THR A 69 0.33 4.29 8.55
N LYS A 70 0.30 4.53 9.86
CA LYS A 70 1.44 4.31 10.73
C LYS A 70 1.76 2.81 10.75
N ALA A 71 3.03 2.52 10.93
CA ALA A 71 3.55 1.18 11.24
C ALA A 71 4.79 1.36 12.11
N TRP A 72 5.38 0.29 12.60
CA TRP A 72 6.51 0.40 13.52
C TRP A 72 7.63 -0.55 13.15
N LEU A 73 8.82 -0.14 13.51
CA LEU A 73 10.00 -0.97 13.60
C LEU A 73 10.38 -1.14 15.07
N GLU A 74 10.56 -2.37 15.53
CA GLU A 74 11.04 -2.69 16.87
C GLU A 74 12.45 -3.27 16.75
N ASP A 75 13.41 -2.70 17.48
CA ASP A 75 14.78 -3.20 17.51
C ASP A 75 14.96 -4.35 18.53
N GLU A 76 16.18 -4.89 18.63
CA GLU A 76 16.51 -6.01 19.54
C GLU A 76 16.41 -5.64 21.03
N GLN A 77 16.34 -4.35 21.36
CA GLN A 77 16.15 -3.83 22.71
C GLN A 77 14.69 -3.57 23.04
N GLY A 78 13.77 -3.71 22.06
CA GLY A 78 12.35 -3.43 22.20
C GLY A 78 12.00 -1.95 22.01
N GLU A 79 12.93 -1.12 21.55
CA GLU A 79 12.68 0.26 21.22
C GLU A 79 11.92 0.35 19.88
N ARG A 80 10.86 1.16 19.87
CA ARG A 80 10.00 1.33 18.70
C ARG A 80 10.23 2.63 17.98
N LYS A 81 10.31 2.54 16.66
CA LYS A 81 10.35 3.66 15.73
C LYS A 81 9.08 3.64 14.90
N GLU A 82 8.32 4.74 14.94
CA GLU A 82 7.18 4.93 14.04
C GLU A 82 7.67 5.16 12.61
N ILE A 83 7.07 4.47 11.66
CA ILE A 83 7.35 4.56 10.24
C ILE A 83 6.02 4.58 9.45
N LEU A 84 6.12 4.63 8.13
CA LEU A 84 4.98 4.58 7.24
C LEU A 84 4.82 3.21 6.58
N SER A 85 3.57 2.85 6.32
CA SER A 85 3.18 1.88 5.32
C SER A 85 2.10 2.49 4.43
N PHE A 86 2.13 2.27 3.12
CA PHE A 86 1.03 2.66 2.26
C PHE A 86 0.31 1.45 1.67
N GLY A 87 -0.95 1.62 1.45
CA GLY A 87 -1.86 0.69 0.79
C GLY A 87 -3.30 1.08 1.07
N PRO A 88 -4.16 0.93 0.06
CA PRO A 88 -3.78 0.62 -1.32
C PRO A 88 -3.17 1.79 -2.06
N LEU A 89 -2.41 1.48 -3.11
CA LEU A 89 -2.01 2.39 -4.17
C LEU A 89 -2.59 1.86 -5.46
N CYS A 90 -3.42 2.64 -6.12
CA CYS A 90 -3.95 2.24 -7.41
C CYS A 90 -4.00 3.38 -8.42
N VAL A 91 -4.12 2.98 -9.68
CA VAL A 91 -4.39 3.83 -10.84
C VAL A 91 -5.43 3.11 -11.68
N ALA A 92 -6.40 3.83 -12.22
CA ALA A 92 -7.44 3.29 -13.07
C ALA A 92 -6.81 2.45 -14.21
N PRO A 93 -7.39 1.27 -14.52
CA PRO A 93 -6.78 0.30 -15.46
C PRO A 93 -6.34 0.92 -16.79
N GLU A 94 -7.14 1.81 -17.36
CA GLU A 94 -6.86 2.50 -18.63
C GLU A 94 -5.70 3.50 -18.57
N TYR A 95 -5.34 3.95 -17.36
CA TYR A 95 -4.24 4.89 -17.12
C TYR A 95 -2.98 4.21 -16.54
N GLN A 96 -3.01 2.90 -16.35
CA GLN A 96 -1.85 2.14 -15.85
C GLN A 96 -0.68 2.18 -16.86
N ARG A 97 0.52 1.84 -16.38
CA ARG A 97 1.77 1.83 -17.17
C ARG A 97 2.21 3.19 -17.73
N GLN A 98 1.57 4.29 -17.34
CA GLN A 98 1.89 5.66 -17.72
C GLN A 98 2.69 6.42 -16.65
N LYS A 99 3.28 5.71 -15.69
CA LYS A 99 4.07 6.24 -14.57
C LYS A 99 3.28 7.05 -13.52
N LEU A 100 1.95 7.07 -13.60
CA LEU A 100 1.10 7.83 -12.66
C LEU A 100 1.23 7.33 -11.21
N GLY A 101 1.30 6.01 -11.00
CA GLY A 101 1.58 5.46 -9.67
C GLY A 101 2.96 5.85 -9.12
N LYS A 102 3.97 6.05 -10.00
CA LYS A 102 5.27 6.60 -9.59
C LYS A 102 5.12 8.05 -9.13
N LEU A 103 4.37 8.85 -9.86
CA LEU A 103 4.11 10.25 -9.52
C LEU A 103 3.43 10.39 -8.16
N LEU A 104 2.43 9.55 -7.85
CA LEU A 104 1.79 9.49 -6.53
C LEU A 104 2.79 9.15 -5.41
N ILE A 105 3.64 8.14 -5.60
CA ILE A 105 4.66 7.75 -4.62
C ILE A 105 5.64 8.90 -4.38
N GLU A 106 6.17 9.52 -5.45
CA GLU A 106 7.14 10.61 -5.32
C GLU A 106 6.57 11.81 -4.59
N HIS A 107 5.33 12.21 -4.93
CA HIS A 107 4.62 13.29 -4.26
C HIS A 107 4.37 12.99 -2.78
N SER A 108 3.85 11.80 -2.47
CA SER A 108 3.55 11.41 -1.09
C SER A 108 4.81 11.24 -0.25
N PHE A 109 5.92 10.74 -0.82
CA PHE A 109 7.20 10.66 -0.11
C PHE A 109 7.78 12.04 0.22
N GLU A 110 7.58 13.04 -0.65
CA GLU A 110 7.97 14.41 -0.35
C GLU A 110 7.15 14.97 0.82
N ALA A 111 5.83 14.76 0.81
CA ALA A 111 4.95 15.14 1.92
C ALA A 111 5.34 14.44 3.22
N ALA A 112 5.59 13.13 3.18
CA ALA A 112 6.01 12.32 4.32
C ALA A 112 7.33 12.84 4.95
N ARG A 113 8.32 13.17 4.13
CA ARG A 113 9.58 13.79 4.64
C ARG A 113 9.33 15.11 5.35
N LYS A 114 8.45 15.96 4.84
CA LYS A 114 8.06 17.23 5.47
C LYS A 114 7.38 17.04 6.83
N MET A 115 6.70 15.90 7.02
CA MET A 115 6.11 15.49 8.29
C MET A 115 7.11 14.82 9.24
N GLY A 116 8.36 14.57 8.80
CA GLY A 116 9.41 13.98 9.63
C GLY A 116 9.56 12.46 9.48
N TYR A 117 8.82 11.83 8.59
CA TYR A 117 8.98 10.40 8.32
C TYR A 117 10.20 10.13 7.44
N ASP A 118 10.92 9.09 7.78
CA ASP A 118 12.19 8.75 7.13
C ASP A 118 12.24 7.33 6.54
N VAL A 119 11.23 6.49 6.83
CA VAL A 119 11.14 5.11 6.32
C VAL A 119 9.70 4.78 5.93
N ASN A 120 9.56 4.09 4.81
CA ASN A 120 8.32 3.44 4.41
C ASN A 120 8.56 1.96 4.14
N ILE A 121 7.66 1.09 4.63
CA ILE A 121 7.71 -0.36 4.43
C ILE A 121 6.36 -0.85 3.94
N ASN A 122 6.39 -1.65 2.88
CA ASN A 122 5.18 -2.17 2.25
C ASN A 122 5.30 -3.64 1.91
N PHE A 123 4.16 -4.33 1.95
CA PHE A 123 3.99 -5.56 1.20
C PHE A 123 3.57 -5.26 -0.24
N GLY A 124 4.20 -5.91 -1.20
CA GLY A 124 3.84 -5.74 -2.61
C GLY A 124 4.72 -6.51 -3.58
N ASN A 125 4.32 -6.49 -4.85
CA ASN A 125 5.10 -7.13 -5.91
C ASN A 125 6.43 -6.38 -6.13
N PRO A 126 7.60 -7.02 -5.95
CA PRO A 126 8.91 -6.38 -6.18
C PRO A 126 9.04 -5.74 -7.56
N GLY A 127 8.43 -6.35 -8.60
CA GLY A 127 8.44 -5.81 -9.95
C GLY A 127 7.81 -4.42 -10.10
N ASN A 128 6.91 -4.06 -9.18
CA ASN A 128 6.28 -2.75 -9.16
C ASN A 128 7.09 -1.69 -8.40
N TYR A 129 7.92 -2.08 -7.43
CA TYR A 129 8.49 -1.13 -6.46
C TYR A 129 10.00 -0.95 -6.53
N VAL A 130 10.75 -1.96 -6.99
CA VAL A 130 12.24 -1.88 -7.05
C VAL A 130 12.70 -0.71 -7.92
N SER A 131 12.05 -0.45 -9.05
CA SER A 131 12.35 0.69 -9.92
C SER A 131 12.00 2.06 -9.31
N ARG A 132 11.39 2.08 -8.13
CA ARG A 132 10.99 3.27 -7.35
C ARG A 132 11.81 3.45 -6.07
N GLY A 133 12.94 2.75 -5.97
CA GLY A 133 13.87 2.88 -4.85
C GLY A 133 13.62 1.94 -3.68
N PHE A 134 12.63 1.05 -3.77
CA PHE A 134 12.45 0.02 -2.76
C PHE A 134 13.48 -1.10 -2.91
N VAL A 135 13.88 -1.66 -1.79
CA VAL A 135 14.76 -2.81 -1.72
C VAL A 135 14.14 -3.90 -0.84
N SER A 136 14.63 -5.15 -0.98
CA SER A 136 14.23 -6.24 -0.10
C SER A 136 14.47 -5.88 1.37
N CYS A 137 13.53 -6.21 2.23
CA CYS A 137 13.64 -6.07 3.69
C CYS A 137 14.92 -6.69 4.24
N LYS A 138 15.41 -7.79 3.66
CA LYS A 138 16.67 -8.42 4.02
C LYS A 138 17.88 -7.50 3.86
N ARG A 139 17.93 -6.67 2.81
CA ARG A 139 19.03 -5.73 2.59
C ARG A 139 19.11 -4.62 3.65
N LYS A 140 18.01 -4.46 4.39
CA LYS A 140 17.89 -3.46 5.45
C LYS A 140 17.76 -4.08 6.84
N ASN A 141 18.00 -5.39 6.97
CA ASN A 141 17.90 -6.16 8.21
C ASN A 141 16.50 -6.01 8.88
N VAL A 142 15.44 -5.88 8.08
CA VAL A 142 14.08 -5.80 8.59
C VAL A 142 13.42 -7.17 8.46
N SER A 143 13.15 -7.79 9.60
CA SER A 143 12.47 -9.08 9.72
C SER A 143 10.96 -8.91 9.85
N PHE A 144 10.18 -9.97 9.62
CA PHE A 144 8.73 -10.00 9.83
C PHE A 144 8.29 -11.29 10.52
N VAL A 145 7.39 -11.19 11.51
CA VAL A 145 6.83 -12.27 12.35
C VAL A 145 7.89 -12.88 13.31
N ARG A 146 9.10 -13.13 12.82
CA ARG A 146 10.23 -13.65 13.61
C ARG A 146 11.55 -13.13 13.07
N TRP A 147 12.53 -12.98 13.96
CA TRP A 147 13.88 -12.57 13.60
C TRP A 147 14.49 -13.52 12.55
N GLY A 148 15.11 -12.92 11.53
CA GLY A 148 15.71 -13.67 10.42
C GLY A 148 14.73 -14.14 9.34
N ASN A 149 13.45 -13.88 9.47
CA ASN A 149 12.47 -14.10 8.40
C ASN A 149 12.34 -12.86 7.52
N TYR A 150 12.60 -13.00 6.22
CA TYR A 150 12.62 -11.91 5.25
C TYR A 150 11.67 -12.21 4.08
N PRO A 151 10.37 -11.89 4.20
CA PRO A 151 9.41 -12.13 3.13
C PRO A 151 9.83 -11.44 1.82
N THR A 152 9.68 -12.14 0.70
CA THR A 152 10.00 -11.59 -0.62
C THR A 152 9.15 -10.35 -0.95
N ALA A 153 7.90 -10.35 -0.51
CA ALA A 153 6.97 -9.24 -0.70
C ALA A 153 7.23 -8.03 0.20
N LEU A 154 8.02 -8.17 1.29
CA LEU A 154 8.29 -7.06 2.21
C LEU A 154 9.41 -6.19 1.68
N LEU A 155 9.08 -4.95 1.37
CA LEU A 155 9.94 -4.00 0.68
C LEU A 155 10.11 -2.74 1.52
N VAL A 156 11.33 -2.21 1.54
CA VAL A 156 11.75 -1.05 2.35
C VAL A 156 12.21 0.08 1.45
N ALA A 157 11.72 1.29 1.69
CA ALA A 157 12.24 2.53 1.15
C ALA A 157 12.69 3.45 2.28
N GLU A 158 13.97 3.81 2.31
CA GLU A 158 14.45 4.89 3.14
C GLU A 158 14.16 6.23 2.46
N LEU A 159 13.30 7.04 3.07
CA LEU A 159 12.96 8.38 2.58
C LEU A 159 14.09 9.38 2.87
N VAL A 160 14.86 9.10 3.90
CA VAL A 160 16.10 9.80 4.25
C VAL A 160 17.24 8.79 4.20
N PRO A 161 18.35 9.06 3.54
CA PRO A 161 19.47 8.14 3.43
C PRO A 161 19.97 7.66 4.79
N ASN A 162 20.21 6.34 4.93
CA ASN A 162 20.71 5.69 6.14
C ASN A 162 19.79 5.83 7.37
N ALA A 163 18.49 6.00 7.19
CA ALA A 163 17.51 6.10 8.28
C ALA A 163 17.49 4.88 9.22
N LEU A 164 17.94 3.73 8.74
CA LEU A 164 18.00 2.47 9.51
C LEU A 164 19.40 2.17 10.07
N ASP A 165 20.45 2.92 9.72
CA ASP A 165 21.84 2.80 10.23
C ASP A 165 22.40 1.39 10.27
N GLY A 166 21.92 0.49 9.40
CA GLY A 166 22.34 -0.91 9.37
C GLY A 166 21.91 -1.75 10.58
N ARG A 167 21.10 -1.21 11.50
CA ARG A 167 20.53 -1.94 12.65
C ARG A 167 19.53 -3.00 12.18
N SER A 168 19.25 -3.96 13.06
CA SER A 168 18.23 -4.99 12.85
C SER A 168 16.89 -4.57 13.44
N PHE A 169 15.82 -4.85 12.72
CA PHE A 169 14.47 -4.49 13.14
C PHE A 169 13.47 -5.61 12.86
N MET A 170 12.42 -5.64 13.67
CA MET A 170 11.18 -6.36 13.40
C MET A 170 10.12 -5.37 12.90
N TYR A 171 9.54 -5.63 11.74
CA TYR A 171 8.43 -4.84 11.22
C TYR A 171 7.11 -5.23 11.90
N ILE A 172 6.39 -4.24 12.37
CA ILE A 172 5.06 -4.36 12.99
C ILE A 172 4.10 -3.52 12.15
N PRO A 173 3.23 -4.15 11.33
CA PRO A 173 2.24 -3.43 10.53
C PRO A 173 1.14 -2.81 11.41
N SER A 174 0.41 -1.86 10.83
CA SER A 174 -0.91 -1.47 11.34
C SER A 174 -1.89 -2.64 11.22
N THR A 175 -2.88 -2.68 12.11
CA THR A 175 -4.01 -3.61 12.04
C THR A 175 -5.13 -3.13 11.10
N ALA A 176 -4.94 -2.02 10.43
CA ALA A 176 -5.97 -1.43 9.55
C ALA A 176 -6.42 -2.38 8.41
N ALA A 177 -5.54 -3.29 7.96
CA ALA A 177 -5.87 -4.27 6.93
C ALA A 177 -6.60 -5.51 7.45
N ASP A 178 -6.66 -5.73 8.77
CA ASP A 178 -7.31 -6.90 9.39
C ASP A 178 -8.82 -6.94 9.09
N CYS A 179 -9.42 -5.81 8.71
CA CYS A 179 -10.80 -5.76 8.24
C CYS A 179 -11.07 -6.67 7.03
N CYS A 180 -10.07 -6.94 6.21
CA CYS A 180 -10.17 -7.80 5.03
C CYS A 180 -10.30 -9.29 5.38
N ASP A 181 -10.01 -9.69 6.62
CA ASP A 181 -10.19 -11.06 7.12
C ASP A 181 -11.67 -11.38 7.40
N ASP A 182 -12.51 -10.35 7.61
CA ASP A 182 -13.96 -10.48 7.71
C ASP A 182 -14.59 -10.55 6.31
N THR A 183 -14.58 -11.74 5.74
CA THR A 183 -15.08 -11.97 4.38
C THR A 183 -16.57 -11.67 4.24
N GLU A 184 -17.37 -11.84 5.28
CA GLU A 184 -18.80 -11.51 5.28
C GLU A 184 -19.01 -10.00 5.19
N ALA A 185 -18.29 -9.21 5.98
CA ALA A 185 -18.34 -7.76 5.92
C ALA A 185 -17.87 -7.23 4.55
N VAL A 186 -16.82 -7.81 3.97
CA VAL A 186 -16.36 -7.48 2.62
C VAL A 186 -17.46 -7.73 1.58
N GLU A 187 -18.13 -8.90 1.60
CA GLU A 187 -19.21 -9.24 0.66
C GLU A 187 -20.43 -8.32 0.81
N ILE A 188 -20.81 -8.00 2.06
CA ILE A 188 -21.90 -7.05 2.34
C ILE A 188 -21.55 -5.67 1.77
N PHE A 189 -20.33 -5.20 1.97
CA PHE A 189 -19.89 -3.91 1.43
C PHE A 189 -19.84 -3.94 -0.11
N ASP A 190 -19.31 -5.00 -0.71
CA ASP A 190 -19.23 -5.18 -2.17
C ASP A 190 -20.60 -5.20 -2.83
N SER A 191 -21.65 -5.65 -2.13
CA SER A 191 -23.03 -5.67 -2.64
C SER A 191 -23.59 -4.27 -2.94
N ASN A 192 -22.95 -3.19 -2.47
CA ASN A 192 -23.31 -1.80 -2.80
C ASN A 192 -22.72 -1.33 -4.15
N PHE A 193 -22.04 -2.20 -4.87
CA PHE A 193 -21.43 -1.92 -6.18
C PHE A 193 -22.08 -2.81 -7.25
N PRO A 194 -21.96 -2.44 -8.54
CA PRO A 194 -22.44 -3.28 -9.63
C PRO A 194 -21.81 -4.68 -9.58
N GLU A 195 -22.62 -5.69 -9.86
CA GLU A 195 -22.17 -7.08 -9.91
C GLU A 195 -21.07 -7.26 -10.98
N LYS A 196 -19.99 -7.99 -10.60
CA LYS A 196 -18.88 -8.32 -11.49
C LYS A 196 -18.48 -9.79 -11.30
N GLU A 197 -18.08 -10.43 -12.40
CA GLU A 197 -17.61 -11.81 -12.38
C GLU A 197 -16.34 -11.98 -11.56
N LYS A 198 -16.38 -12.80 -10.53
CA LYS A 198 -15.21 -13.26 -9.77
C LYS A 198 -14.58 -14.45 -10.49
N LYS A 199 -13.31 -14.33 -10.87
CA LYS A 199 -12.61 -15.38 -11.61
C LYS A 199 -11.13 -15.49 -11.25
N TRP A 200 -10.56 -16.64 -11.50
CA TRP A 200 -9.12 -16.85 -11.38
C TRP A 200 -8.36 -16.12 -12.52
N MET A 201 -7.23 -15.55 -12.16
CA MET A 201 -6.30 -14.89 -13.08
C MET A 201 -4.86 -15.32 -12.75
N PRO A 202 -3.93 -15.37 -13.74
CA PRO A 202 -2.53 -15.72 -13.50
C PRO A 202 -1.82 -14.84 -12.47
N SER A 203 -2.22 -13.58 -12.32
CA SER A 203 -1.68 -12.65 -11.32
C SER A 203 -1.90 -13.12 -9.88
N GLN A 204 -2.91 -13.96 -9.63
CA GLN A 204 -3.18 -14.53 -8.31
C GLN A 204 -2.15 -15.59 -7.95
N GLU A 205 -1.68 -16.38 -8.92
CA GLU A 205 -0.59 -17.33 -8.70
C GLU A 205 0.75 -16.58 -8.49
N GLU A 206 1.02 -15.54 -9.27
CA GLU A 206 2.18 -14.68 -9.03
C GLU A 206 2.17 -14.08 -7.63
N PHE A 207 1.00 -13.57 -7.19
CA PHE A 207 0.80 -13.07 -5.83
C PHE A 207 1.08 -14.14 -4.78
N TYR A 208 0.52 -15.35 -4.96
CA TYR A 208 0.75 -16.46 -4.05
C TYR A 208 2.25 -16.77 -3.91
N ILE A 209 2.98 -16.85 -5.03
CA ILE A 209 4.41 -17.16 -5.04
C ILE A 209 5.20 -16.13 -4.23
N TYR A 210 5.07 -14.82 -4.52
CA TYR A 210 5.90 -13.83 -3.83
C TYR A 210 5.44 -13.50 -2.40
N SER A 211 4.16 -13.68 -2.08
CA SER A 211 3.64 -13.45 -0.73
C SER A 211 3.95 -14.59 0.24
N HIS A 212 4.13 -15.82 -0.27
CA HIS A 212 4.46 -17.02 0.53
C HIS A 212 5.94 -17.43 0.46
N SER A 213 6.79 -16.61 -0.13
CA SER A 213 8.23 -16.89 -0.21
C SER A 213 9.04 -15.93 0.65
N SER A 214 10.24 -16.36 1.00
CA SER A 214 11.20 -15.57 1.77
C SER A 214 12.59 -15.60 1.12
N VAL A 215 13.31 -14.48 1.26
CA VAL A 215 14.69 -14.37 0.81
C VAL A 215 15.58 -15.11 1.78
N VAL A 216 16.12 -16.25 1.36
CA VAL A 216 17.14 -17.01 2.10
C VAL A 216 18.56 -16.61 1.66
N ARG A 217 19.59 -17.13 2.33
CA ARG A 217 20.99 -16.81 2.01
C ARG A 217 21.36 -17.21 0.59
#